data_cbdff0880f52509226704dada7fbe2d1
#
_entry.id   cbdff0880f52509226704dada7fbe2d1
#
_cell.length_a   1.000
_cell.length_b   1.000
_cell.length_c   1.000
_cell.angle_alpha   90.00
_cell.angle_beta   90.00
_cell.angle_gamma   90.00
#
_symmetry.space_group_name_H-M   'P 1'
#
loop_
_entity.id
_entity.type
_entity.pdbx_description
1 polymer ?
#
loop_
_entity_poly.entity_id
_entity_poly.type
_entity_poly.pdbx_seq_one_letter_code
_entity_poly.pdbx_strand_id
1 'polypeptide(L)'
;VNLMITMSKDKQAAMNKEHIQQGTPAFKKANFALFAAGFITFANLYITQPLLPIFTKEFHVTPTMASLSLSLTTLSLAFGLLIFGSLSEAWGRKNIMSICIVIASLLTLVVAFSPSFKLLLMLRIIQGFAFAGIPSIAMAYLGEEIEGRSLGVAMGLYISGNSIGGLAGRVLMGTITDLVSWTAGMILLGSISLIACVYFMWALPPSKHFVSQPLALRPLFRSLMSHLKDPVLVSLFLIAFFLMGSFVTVFNYLGFKLTEPPYYLSMTIIGWIFLVYLVGTFSSTWFGILADRYGRPLLILTGTVLMLCGVLLTLPIPIFYKLIGIVIFTFGFFGAHSVASGLVSRHATHDIAQASSLYLFAYYLGSSVGGATGGVFWSLFGWSGVTSFTIGLLIISLLLVLRVKKLSKA
;
A
#
# COMPACT_ATOMS: atom_id res chain seq x y z
N VAL A 1 16.40 40.19 -28.87
CA VAL A 1 15.63 39.73 -27.70
C VAL A 1 14.38 38.95 -28.14
N ASN A 2 13.58 39.46 -29.10
CA ASN A 2 12.39 38.75 -29.57
C ASN A 2 12.69 37.41 -30.26
N LEU A 3 13.80 37.29 -31.00
CA LEU A 3 14.19 36.04 -31.67
C LEU A 3 14.59 34.93 -30.66
N MET A 4 15.28 35.28 -29.56
CA MET A 4 15.63 34.35 -28.49
C MET A 4 14.42 33.84 -27.70
N ILE A 5 13.40 34.71 -27.49
CA ILE A 5 12.16 34.34 -26.80
C ILE A 5 11.31 33.42 -27.67
N THR A 6 11.30 33.62 -29.00
CA THR A 6 10.58 32.77 -29.95
C THR A 6 11.23 31.42 -30.07
N MET A 7 12.57 31.32 -30.18
CA MET A 7 13.30 30.06 -30.17
C MET A 7 13.15 29.28 -28.87
N SER A 8 13.00 29.95 -27.71
CA SER A 8 12.70 29.31 -26.43
C SER A 8 11.29 28.74 -26.39
N LYS A 9 10.29 29.47 -26.91
CA LYS A 9 8.90 29.00 -26.98
C LYS A 9 8.71 27.86 -27.97
N ASP A 10 9.39 27.90 -29.11
CA ASP A 10 9.32 26.83 -30.11
C ASP A 10 10.03 25.57 -29.66
N LYS A 11 11.17 25.66 -28.94
CA LYS A 11 11.82 24.53 -28.26
C LYS A 11 10.95 23.98 -27.14
N GLN A 12 10.30 24.83 -26.35
CA GLN A 12 9.39 24.40 -25.29
C GLN A 12 8.11 23.78 -25.85
N ALA A 13 7.59 24.30 -26.97
CA ALA A 13 6.47 23.71 -27.71
C ALA A 13 6.85 22.40 -28.40
N ALA A 14 8.08 22.25 -28.90
CA ALA A 14 8.60 21.01 -29.48
C ALA A 14 8.84 19.95 -28.39
N MET A 15 9.39 20.32 -27.24
CA MET A 15 9.50 19.43 -26.07
C MET A 15 8.12 19.00 -25.54
N ASN A 16 7.13 19.89 -25.51
CA ASN A 16 5.76 19.55 -25.12
C ASN A 16 5.03 18.67 -26.14
N LYS A 17 5.43 18.66 -27.41
CA LYS A 17 4.86 17.75 -28.43
C LYS A 17 5.33 16.29 -28.29
N GLU A 18 6.42 16.05 -27.57
CA GLU A 18 6.94 14.69 -27.36
C GLU A 18 6.31 13.98 -26.15
N HIS A 19 5.78 14.71 -25.14
CA HIS A 19 5.12 14.11 -24.00
C HIS A 19 3.71 13.61 -24.32
N ILE A 20 3.28 12.55 -23.64
CA ILE A 20 1.96 11.96 -23.79
C ILE A 20 0.91 12.94 -23.26
N GLN A 21 0.03 13.43 -24.12
CA GLN A 21 -1.00 14.43 -23.82
C GLN A 21 -2.35 13.78 -23.52
N GLN A 22 -3.14 14.41 -22.65
CA GLN A 22 -4.51 14.01 -22.36
C GLN A 22 -5.37 13.98 -23.63
N GLY A 23 -6.25 12.98 -23.73
CA GLY A 23 -7.11 12.78 -24.90
C GLY A 23 -6.49 11.93 -26.01
N THR A 24 -5.17 11.74 -26.04
CA THR A 24 -4.49 10.90 -27.02
C THR A 24 -4.69 9.40 -26.76
N PRO A 25 -4.63 8.54 -27.80
CA PRO A 25 -4.64 7.08 -27.60
C PRO A 25 -3.49 6.60 -26.71
N ALA A 26 -2.33 7.22 -26.80
CA ALA A 26 -1.17 6.91 -25.95
C ALA A 26 -1.47 7.19 -24.47
N PHE A 27 -2.13 8.30 -24.14
CA PHE A 27 -2.56 8.63 -22.79
C PHE A 27 -3.52 7.59 -22.21
N LYS A 28 -4.54 7.21 -23.01
CA LYS A 28 -5.49 6.16 -22.58
C LYS A 28 -4.76 4.84 -22.33
N LYS A 29 -3.91 4.40 -23.26
CA LYS A 29 -3.14 3.16 -23.13
C LYS A 29 -2.24 3.16 -21.90
N ALA A 30 -1.47 4.23 -21.66
CA ALA A 30 -0.59 4.35 -20.50
C ALA A 30 -1.38 4.27 -19.18
N ASN A 31 -2.46 5.05 -19.08
CA ASN A 31 -3.27 5.10 -17.87
C ASN A 31 -3.98 3.80 -17.57
N PHE A 32 -4.62 3.15 -18.56
CA PHE A 32 -5.26 1.86 -18.34
C PHE A 32 -4.25 0.75 -18.03
N ALA A 33 -3.07 0.77 -18.67
CA ALA A 33 -2.00 -0.19 -18.35
C ALA A 33 -1.53 -0.04 -16.89
N LEU A 34 -1.25 1.17 -16.45
CA LEU A 34 -0.82 1.43 -15.07
C LEU A 34 -1.93 1.22 -14.05
N PHE A 35 -3.19 1.57 -14.38
CA PHE A 35 -4.35 1.22 -13.57
C PHE A 35 -4.44 -0.30 -13.37
N ALA A 36 -4.36 -1.08 -14.46
CA ALA A 36 -4.40 -2.54 -14.40
C ALA A 36 -3.23 -3.11 -13.59
N ALA A 37 -2.00 -2.58 -13.79
CA ALA A 37 -0.82 -3.00 -13.04
C ALA A 37 -0.98 -2.71 -11.54
N GLY A 38 -1.45 -1.53 -11.18
CA GLY A 38 -1.75 -1.17 -9.80
C GLY A 38 -2.84 -2.05 -9.20
N PHE A 39 -3.94 -2.24 -9.93
CA PHE A 39 -5.04 -3.10 -9.54
C PHE A 39 -4.57 -4.52 -9.19
N ILE A 40 -3.89 -5.20 -10.11
CA ILE A 40 -3.47 -6.59 -9.86
C ILE A 40 -2.38 -6.70 -8.80
N THR A 41 -1.49 -5.71 -8.70
CA THR A 41 -0.46 -5.68 -7.65
C THR A 41 -1.09 -5.67 -6.27
N PHE A 42 -2.01 -4.73 -6.02
CA PHE A 42 -2.63 -4.58 -4.70
C PHE A 42 -3.71 -5.63 -4.43
N ALA A 43 -4.40 -6.13 -5.46
CA ALA A 43 -5.30 -7.28 -5.32
C ALA A 43 -4.54 -8.51 -4.81
N ASN A 44 -3.41 -8.84 -5.43
CA ASN A 44 -2.60 -10.01 -5.06
C ASN A 44 -1.79 -9.80 -3.77
N LEU A 45 -1.34 -8.58 -3.48
CA LEU A 45 -0.61 -8.27 -2.25
C LEU A 45 -1.42 -8.68 -1.01
N TYR A 46 -2.69 -8.33 -0.99
CA TYR A 46 -3.57 -8.53 0.16
C TYR A 46 -4.52 -9.73 0.05
N ILE A 47 -4.39 -10.54 -0.99
CA ILE A 47 -5.26 -11.69 -1.28
C ILE A 47 -5.36 -12.69 -0.11
N THR A 48 -4.29 -12.87 0.67
CA THR A 48 -4.25 -13.80 1.80
C THR A 48 -4.92 -13.27 3.05
N GLN A 49 -5.21 -11.98 3.14
CA GLN A 49 -5.75 -11.38 4.35
C GLN A 49 -7.10 -11.95 4.80
N PRO A 50 -8.11 -12.11 3.93
CA PRO A 50 -9.35 -12.78 4.33
C PRO A 50 -9.17 -14.30 4.55
N LEU A 51 -8.09 -14.90 4.04
CA LEU A 51 -7.86 -16.35 4.13
C LEU A 51 -7.17 -16.80 5.43
N LEU A 52 -6.72 -15.90 6.29
CA LEU A 52 -5.96 -16.25 7.49
C LEU A 52 -6.68 -17.31 8.36
N PRO A 53 -8.02 -17.20 8.61
CA PRO A 53 -8.73 -18.26 9.34
C PRO A 53 -8.80 -19.60 8.59
N ILE A 54 -8.80 -19.57 7.25
CA ILE A 54 -8.78 -20.80 6.43
C ILE A 54 -7.41 -21.48 6.54
N PHE A 55 -6.33 -20.72 6.43
CA PHE A 55 -4.97 -21.28 6.50
C PHE A 55 -4.66 -21.95 7.83
N THR A 56 -5.23 -21.49 8.96
CA THR A 56 -5.06 -22.17 10.23
C THR A 56 -5.69 -23.57 10.22
N LYS A 57 -6.82 -23.74 9.55
CA LYS A 57 -7.53 -25.01 9.42
C LYS A 57 -6.88 -25.93 8.39
N GLU A 58 -6.58 -25.39 7.20
CA GLU A 58 -6.06 -26.13 6.05
C GLU A 58 -4.64 -26.66 6.31
N PHE A 59 -3.77 -25.84 6.86
CA PHE A 59 -2.36 -26.15 7.08
C PHE A 59 -2.03 -26.51 8.54
N HIS A 60 -3.03 -26.56 9.43
CA HIS A 60 -2.86 -26.84 10.86
C HIS A 60 -1.80 -25.93 11.54
N VAL A 61 -1.82 -24.64 11.19
CA VAL A 61 -0.88 -23.64 11.71
C VAL A 61 -1.57 -22.67 12.68
N THR A 62 -0.78 -22.04 13.54
CA THR A 62 -1.31 -21.04 14.48
C THR A 62 -1.76 -19.76 13.74
N PRO A 63 -2.67 -18.94 14.32
CA PRO A 63 -3.04 -17.65 13.76
C PRO A 63 -1.85 -16.72 13.50
N THR A 64 -0.84 -16.74 14.38
CA THR A 64 0.43 -16.04 14.20
C THR A 64 1.15 -16.52 12.94
N MET A 65 1.28 -17.83 12.74
CA MET A 65 1.91 -18.37 11.54
C MET A 65 1.10 -18.01 10.29
N ALA A 66 -0.22 -18.16 10.32
CA ALA A 66 -1.08 -17.80 9.18
C ALA A 66 -0.86 -16.35 8.75
N SER A 67 -0.75 -15.41 9.70
CA SER A 67 -0.51 -13.99 9.41
C SER A 67 0.83 -13.72 8.70
N LEU A 68 1.83 -14.63 8.82
CA LEU A 68 3.10 -14.52 8.10
C LEU A 68 2.92 -14.56 6.58
N SER A 69 1.83 -15.16 6.08
CA SER A 69 1.51 -15.14 4.64
C SER A 69 1.32 -13.74 4.07
N LEU A 70 0.89 -12.78 4.88
CA LEU A 70 0.83 -11.37 4.53
C LEU A 70 2.06 -10.61 5.05
N SER A 71 2.47 -10.84 6.30
CA SER A 71 3.55 -10.09 6.96
C SER A 71 4.89 -10.24 6.26
N LEU A 72 5.28 -11.45 5.84
CA LEU A 72 6.52 -11.66 5.08
C LEU A 72 6.45 -11.09 3.67
N THR A 73 5.26 -11.10 3.06
CA THR A 73 5.04 -10.47 1.76
C THR A 73 5.24 -8.95 1.83
N THR A 74 4.63 -8.30 2.83
CA THR A 74 4.77 -6.85 3.02
C THR A 74 6.17 -6.44 3.47
N LEU A 75 6.86 -7.29 4.24
CA LEU A 75 8.27 -7.10 4.60
C LEU A 75 9.17 -7.11 3.37
N SER A 76 9.03 -8.14 2.55
CA SER A 76 9.79 -8.30 1.31
C SER A 76 9.52 -7.15 0.32
N LEU A 77 8.26 -6.73 0.21
CA LEU A 77 7.87 -5.55 -0.56
C LEU A 77 8.56 -4.28 -0.03
N ALA A 78 8.62 -4.07 1.29
CA ALA A 78 9.27 -2.92 1.88
C ALA A 78 10.74 -2.79 1.43
N PHE A 79 11.50 -3.89 1.47
CA PHE A 79 12.88 -3.90 0.98
C PHE A 79 12.95 -3.68 -0.53
N GLY A 80 12.06 -4.28 -1.29
CA GLY A 80 11.98 -4.08 -2.74
C GLY A 80 11.75 -2.61 -3.14
N LEU A 81 10.93 -1.86 -2.39
CA LEU A 81 10.67 -0.44 -2.66
C LEU A 81 11.95 0.42 -2.63
N LEU A 82 12.91 0.09 -1.77
CA LEU A 82 14.19 0.81 -1.70
C LEU A 82 15.12 0.52 -2.88
N ILE A 83 14.93 -0.63 -3.54
CA ILE A 83 15.84 -1.15 -4.56
C ILE A 83 15.33 -0.88 -5.98
N PHE A 84 14.05 -1.16 -6.24
CA PHE A 84 13.51 -1.15 -7.62
C PHE A 84 13.47 0.24 -8.24
N GLY A 85 13.37 1.30 -7.45
CA GLY A 85 13.51 2.67 -7.97
C GLY A 85 14.83 2.83 -8.73
N SER A 86 15.96 2.61 -8.04
CA SER A 86 17.30 2.71 -8.62
C SER A 86 17.58 1.67 -9.70
N LEU A 87 17.07 0.43 -9.53
CA LEU A 87 17.23 -0.61 -10.54
C LEU A 87 16.54 -0.21 -11.86
N SER A 88 15.39 0.44 -11.79
CA SER A 88 14.68 0.91 -12.96
C SER A 88 15.35 2.09 -13.67
N GLU A 89 16.17 2.87 -12.95
CA GLU A 89 17.00 3.93 -13.51
C GLU A 89 18.16 3.36 -14.35
N ALA A 90 18.61 2.15 -14.04
CA ALA A 90 19.67 1.50 -14.82
C ALA A 90 19.13 0.67 -16.01
N TRP A 91 18.02 -0.06 -15.80
CA TRP A 91 17.54 -1.08 -16.75
C TRP A 91 16.25 -0.71 -17.48
N GLY A 92 15.70 0.48 -17.21
CA GLY A 92 14.50 1.03 -17.84
C GLY A 92 13.22 0.76 -17.07
N ARG A 93 12.36 1.78 -17.00
CA ARG A 93 11.12 1.77 -16.22
C ARG A 93 10.18 0.64 -16.64
N LYS A 94 9.83 0.57 -17.93
CA LYS A 94 8.90 -0.44 -18.47
C LYS A 94 9.42 -1.86 -18.29
N ASN A 95 10.73 -2.10 -18.50
CA ASN A 95 11.32 -3.44 -18.45
C ASN A 95 11.20 -4.03 -17.04
N ILE A 96 11.62 -3.27 -16.02
CA ILE A 96 11.55 -3.74 -14.62
C ILE A 96 10.11 -3.96 -14.18
N MET A 97 9.20 -3.02 -14.47
CA MET A 97 7.78 -3.21 -14.17
C MET A 97 7.21 -4.47 -14.84
N SER A 98 7.55 -4.72 -16.11
CA SER A 98 7.09 -5.91 -16.84
C SER A 98 7.58 -7.21 -16.21
N ILE A 99 8.88 -7.30 -15.88
CA ILE A 99 9.46 -8.46 -15.22
C ILE A 99 8.78 -8.71 -13.87
N CYS A 100 8.63 -7.67 -13.07
CA CYS A 100 8.02 -7.76 -11.75
C CYS A 100 6.56 -8.24 -11.80
N ILE A 101 5.75 -7.69 -12.72
CA ILE A 101 4.34 -8.05 -12.83
C ILE A 101 4.14 -9.47 -13.37
N VAL A 102 5.02 -9.94 -14.28
CA VAL A 102 5.03 -11.33 -14.77
C VAL A 102 5.32 -12.28 -13.62
N ILE A 103 6.42 -12.06 -12.89
CA ILE A 103 6.81 -12.91 -11.76
C ILE A 103 5.70 -12.95 -10.72
N ALA A 104 5.16 -11.80 -10.34
CA ALA A 104 4.10 -11.70 -9.33
C ALA A 104 2.83 -12.44 -9.76
N SER A 105 2.41 -12.31 -11.02
CA SER A 105 1.21 -12.97 -11.55
C SER A 105 1.36 -14.49 -11.65
N LEU A 106 2.50 -14.96 -12.13
CA LEU A 106 2.81 -16.40 -12.17
C LEU A 106 2.85 -17.01 -10.78
N LEU A 107 3.49 -16.33 -9.83
CA LEU A 107 3.56 -16.80 -8.46
C LEU A 107 2.18 -16.87 -7.79
N THR A 108 1.23 -16.02 -8.17
CA THR A 108 -0.16 -16.15 -7.66
C THR A 108 -0.78 -17.50 -8.02
N LEU A 109 -0.57 -17.96 -9.26
CA LEU A 109 -1.02 -19.30 -9.68
C LEU A 109 -0.27 -20.42 -8.96
N VAL A 110 1.06 -20.28 -8.82
CA VAL A 110 1.88 -21.31 -8.15
C VAL A 110 1.51 -21.44 -6.67
N VAL A 111 1.23 -20.33 -5.99
CA VAL A 111 0.77 -20.32 -4.59
C VAL A 111 -0.52 -21.12 -4.40
N ALA A 112 -1.44 -21.13 -5.38
CA ALA A 112 -2.68 -21.89 -5.34
C ALA A 112 -2.45 -23.41 -5.16
N PHE A 113 -1.31 -23.92 -5.61
CA PHE A 113 -0.96 -25.34 -5.59
C PHE A 113 0.09 -25.68 -4.52
N SER A 114 0.30 -24.82 -3.52
CA SER A 114 1.29 -25.05 -2.48
C SER A 114 0.91 -26.23 -1.58
N PRO A 115 1.70 -27.32 -1.54
CA PRO A 115 1.39 -28.50 -0.74
C PRO A 115 1.68 -28.31 0.74
N SER A 116 2.39 -27.25 1.11
CA SER A 116 2.75 -26.94 2.49
C SER A 116 2.77 -25.44 2.74
N PHE A 117 2.46 -25.06 3.98
CA PHE A 117 2.47 -23.66 4.38
C PHE A 117 3.87 -23.02 4.26
N LYS A 118 4.93 -23.81 4.52
CA LYS A 118 6.31 -23.33 4.36
C LYS A 118 6.62 -22.91 2.91
N LEU A 119 6.21 -23.73 1.93
CA LEU A 119 6.38 -23.37 0.51
C LEU A 119 5.55 -22.15 0.16
N LEU A 120 4.30 -22.06 0.63
CA LEU A 120 3.46 -20.88 0.45
C LEU A 120 4.18 -19.62 0.94
N LEU A 121 4.77 -19.63 2.15
CA LEU A 121 5.50 -18.50 2.69
C LEU A 121 6.71 -18.11 1.83
N MET A 122 7.50 -19.09 1.36
CA MET A 122 8.65 -18.83 0.48
C MET A 122 8.22 -18.15 -0.82
N LEU A 123 7.15 -18.65 -1.45
CA LEU A 123 6.59 -18.06 -2.67
C LEU A 123 6.07 -16.65 -2.41
N ARG A 124 5.42 -16.42 -1.28
CA ARG A 124 4.92 -15.11 -0.86
C ARG A 124 6.04 -14.09 -0.61
N ILE A 125 7.19 -14.51 -0.09
CA ILE A 125 8.38 -13.64 0.04
C ILE A 125 8.86 -13.17 -1.33
N ILE A 126 9.06 -14.10 -2.27
CA ILE A 126 9.51 -13.77 -3.63
C ILE A 126 8.48 -12.87 -4.32
N GLN A 127 7.21 -13.18 -4.17
CA GLN A 127 6.10 -12.42 -4.72
C GLN A 127 6.04 -11.00 -4.14
N GLY A 128 6.23 -10.85 -2.83
CA GLY A 128 6.28 -9.55 -2.16
C GLY A 128 7.40 -8.65 -2.69
N PHE A 129 8.58 -9.21 -2.92
CA PHE A 129 9.68 -8.50 -3.55
C PHE A 129 9.30 -8.03 -4.96
N ALA A 130 8.71 -8.90 -5.78
CA ALA A 130 8.25 -8.55 -7.12
C ALA A 130 7.14 -7.48 -7.10
N PHE A 131 6.21 -7.51 -6.13
CA PHE A 131 5.17 -6.47 -6.02
C PHE A 131 5.72 -5.05 -5.86
N ALA A 132 6.92 -4.89 -5.31
CA ALA A 132 7.52 -3.58 -5.13
C ALA A 132 7.89 -2.88 -6.45
N GLY A 133 8.09 -3.63 -7.53
CA GLY A 133 8.50 -3.07 -8.82
C GLY A 133 7.48 -2.13 -9.46
N ILE A 134 6.18 -2.30 -9.19
CA ILE A 134 5.16 -1.39 -9.74
C ILE A 134 5.08 -0.07 -8.96
N PRO A 135 4.79 -0.05 -7.64
CA PRO A 135 4.61 1.21 -6.91
C PRO A 135 5.88 2.05 -6.82
N SER A 136 7.06 1.46 -6.86
CA SER A 136 8.32 2.21 -6.83
C SER A 136 8.64 2.92 -8.16
N ILE A 137 8.07 2.45 -9.28
CA ILE A 137 8.47 2.91 -10.64
C ILE A 137 7.35 3.66 -11.35
N ALA A 138 6.07 3.28 -11.14
CA ALA A 138 4.94 3.81 -11.88
C ALA A 138 4.83 5.34 -11.82
N MET A 139 5.06 5.94 -10.65
CA MET A 139 5.00 7.39 -10.47
C MET A 139 6.13 8.12 -11.21
N ALA A 140 7.33 7.52 -11.24
CA ALA A 140 8.47 8.05 -12.00
C ALA A 140 8.19 7.98 -13.50
N TYR A 141 7.68 6.85 -14.00
CA TYR A 141 7.28 6.69 -15.40
C TYR A 141 6.23 7.75 -15.80
N LEU A 142 5.19 7.97 -14.98
CA LEU A 142 4.18 8.98 -15.25
C LEU A 142 4.78 10.39 -15.29
N GLY A 143 5.67 10.72 -14.34
CA GLY A 143 6.33 12.03 -14.29
C GLY A 143 7.25 12.30 -15.47
N GLU A 144 7.87 11.25 -16.03
CA GLU A 144 8.78 11.37 -17.16
C GLU A 144 8.04 11.43 -18.51
N GLU A 145 6.93 10.67 -18.67
CA GLU A 145 6.30 10.48 -19.99
C GLU A 145 5.03 11.31 -20.19
N ILE A 146 4.35 11.72 -19.14
CA ILE A 146 3.07 12.44 -19.22
C ILE A 146 3.31 13.96 -19.13
N GLU A 147 2.60 14.72 -19.97
CA GLU A 147 2.60 16.18 -19.92
C GLU A 147 2.16 16.69 -18.54
N GLY A 148 2.87 17.70 -17.99
CA GLY A 148 2.67 18.21 -16.63
C GLY A 148 1.22 18.60 -16.31
N ARG A 149 0.44 19.13 -17.27
CA ARG A 149 -0.97 19.48 -17.10
C ARG A 149 -1.86 18.28 -16.87
N SER A 150 -1.50 17.11 -17.38
CA SER A 150 -2.28 15.87 -17.35
C SER A 150 -1.78 14.90 -16.27
N LEU A 151 -0.65 15.21 -15.63
CA LEU A 151 0.04 14.34 -14.69
C LEU A 151 -0.83 14.00 -13.46
N GLY A 152 -1.53 15.00 -12.92
CA GLY A 152 -2.42 14.78 -11.77
C GLY A 152 -3.54 13.78 -12.04
N VAL A 153 -4.14 13.83 -13.23
CA VAL A 153 -5.17 12.86 -13.64
C VAL A 153 -4.59 11.46 -13.78
N ALA A 154 -3.41 11.35 -14.40
CA ALA A 154 -2.75 10.06 -14.61
C ALA A 154 -2.34 9.41 -13.28
N MET A 155 -1.76 10.18 -12.36
CA MET A 155 -1.42 9.72 -11.01
C MET A 155 -2.66 9.30 -10.22
N GLY A 156 -3.74 10.07 -10.31
CA GLY A 156 -5.01 9.75 -9.67
C GLY A 156 -5.62 8.43 -10.17
N LEU A 157 -5.57 8.18 -11.48
CA LEU A 157 -6.04 6.92 -12.06
C LEU A 157 -5.20 5.71 -11.60
N TYR A 158 -3.87 5.86 -11.54
CA TYR A 158 -2.99 4.81 -11.01
C TYR A 158 -3.30 4.49 -9.54
N ILE A 159 -3.42 5.52 -8.69
CA ILE A 159 -3.75 5.37 -7.27
C ILE A 159 -5.14 4.73 -7.10
N SER A 160 -6.12 5.10 -7.94
CA SER A 160 -7.44 4.48 -7.95
C SER A 160 -7.35 2.98 -8.28
N GLY A 161 -6.49 2.60 -9.24
CA GLY A 161 -6.21 1.20 -9.55
C GLY A 161 -5.71 0.43 -8.32
N ASN A 162 -4.76 1.00 -7.59
CA ASN A 162 -4.23 0.40 -6.35
C ASN A 162 -5.33 0.19 -5.31
N SER A 163 -6.16 1.20 -5.07
CA SER A 163 -7.21 1.17 -4.06
C SER A 163 -8.31 0.18 -4.41
N ILE A 164 -8.81 0.23 -5.64
CA ILE A 164 -9.86 -0.67 -6.14
C ILE A 164 -9.33 -2.10 -6.19
N GLY A 165 -8.10 -2.31 -6.63
CA GLY A 165 -7.46 -3.63 -6.64
C GLY A 165 -7.36 -4.24 -5.26
N GLY A 166 -6.86 -3.48 -4.29
CA GLY A 166 -6.76 -3.93 -2.91
C GLY A 166 -8.09 -4.31 -2.27
N LEU A 167 -9.16 -3.59 -2.62
CA LEU A 167 -10.52 -3.91 -2.19
C LEU A 167 -11.07 -5.14 -2.94
N ALA A 168 -11.03 -5.10 -4.27
CA ALA A 168 -11.61 -6.13 -5.13
C ALA A 168 -10.99 -7.51 -4.88
N GLY A 169 -9.65 -7.56 -4.70
CA GLY A 169 -8.95 -8.81 -4.39
C GLY A 169 -9.48 -9.49 -3.14
N ARG A 170 -9.76 -8.75 -2.06
CA ARG A 170 -10.31 -9.29 -0.82
C ARG A 170 -11.76 -9.74 -0.96
N VAL A 171 -12.59 -8.92 -1.62
CA VAL A 171 -14.00 -9.25 -1.87
C VAL A 171 -14.12 -10.50 -2.74
N LEU A 172 -13.39 -10.56 -3.85
CA LEU A 172 -13.37 -11.72 -4.75
C LEU A 172 -12.88 -12.96 -4.00
N MET A 173 -11.78 -12.84 -3.25
CA MET A 173 -11.24 -13.97 -2.52
C MET A 173 -12.20 -14.51 -1.47
N GLY A 174 -12.82 -13.65 -0.65
CA GLY A 174 -13.81 -14.07 0.33
C GLY A 174 -15.00 -14.76 -0.32
N THR A 175 -15.53 -14.20 -1.40
CA THR A 175 -16.70 -14.74 -2.12
C THR A 175 -16.40 -16.08 -2.80
N ILE A 176 -15.29 -16.20 -3.54
CA ILE A 176 -14.94 -17.44 -4.24
C ILE A 176 -14.53 -18.54 -3.24
N THR A 177 -13.96 -18.18 -2.12
CA THR A 177 -13.60 -19.14 -1.07
C THR A 177 -14.84 -19.85 -0.49
N ASP A 178 -15.91 -19.10 -0.25
CA ASP A 178 -17.17 -19.70 0.23
C ASP A 178 -17.89 -20.51 -0.86
N LEU A 179 -17.89 -20.03 -2.11
CA LEU A 179 -18.61 -20.67 -3.21
C LEU A 179 -17.93 -21.95 -3.73
N VAL A 180 -16.61 -21.97 -3.73
CA VAL A 180 -15.82 -23.05 -4.34
C VAL A 180 -14.65 -23.45 -3.42
N SER A 181 -13.59 -22.65 -3.36
CA SER A 181 -12.41 -22.86 -2.50
C SER A 181 -11.45 -21.66 -2.60
N TRP A 182 -10.54 -21.55 -1.62
CA TRP A 182 -9.46 -20.55 -1.66
C TRP A 182 -8.51 -20.77 -2.86
N THR A 183 -8.27 -22.04 -3.23
CA THR A 183 -7.47 -22.41 -4.40
C THR A 183 -8.09 -21.88 -5.69
N ALA A 184 -9.41 -22.06 -5.86
CA ALA A 184 -10.14 -21.54 -7.01
C ALA A 184 -10.06 -20.00 -7.07
N GLY A 185 -10.16 -19.31 -5.94
CA GLY A 185 -9.98 -17.86 -5.84
C GLY A 185 -8.58 -17.40 -6.27
N MET A 186 -7.53 -18.12 -5.83
CA MET A 186 -6.14 -17.86 -6.25
C MET A 186 -5.95 -18.07 -7.76
N ILE A 187 -6.49 -19.16 -8.32
CA ILE A 187 -6.41 -19.46 -9.76
C ILE A 187 -7.13 -18.37 -10.57
N LEU A 188 -8.34 -17.99 -10.16
CA LEU A 188 -9.10 -16.94 -10.83
C LEU A 188 -8.34 -15.61 -10.84
N LEU A 189 -7.87 -15.15 -9.67
CA LEU A 189 -7.16 -13.88 -9.58
C LEU A 189 -5.80 -13.94 -10.28
N GLY A 190 -5.08 -15.06 -10.20
CA GLY A 190 -3.84 -15.29 -10.94
C GLY A 190 -4.03 -15.24 -12.45
N SER A 191 -5.13 -15.85 -12.95
CA SER A 191 -5.49 -15.82 -14.37
C SER A 191 -5.84 -14.40 -14.83
N ILE A 192 -6.66 -13.67 -14.07
CA ILE A 192 -6.94 -12.25 -14.34
C ILE A 192 -5.65 -11.43 -14.34
N SER A 193 -4.74 -11.72 -13.40
CA SER A 193 -3.45 -11.02 -13.31
C SER A 193 -2.56 -11.27 -14.52
N LEU A 194 -2.52 -12.49 -15.06
CA LEU A 194 -1.78 -12.79 -16.29
C LEU A 194 -2.37 -12.08 -17.52
N ILE A 195 -3.69 -12.04 -17.65
CA ILE A 195 -4.36 -11.31 -18.73
C ILE A 195 -4.02 -9.81 -18.63
N ALA A 196 -4.13 -9.25 -17.46
CA ALA A 196 -3.79 -7.84 -17.21
C ALA A 196 -2.28 -7.56 -17.41
N CYS A 197 -1.42 -8.53 -17.11
CA CYS A 197 0.01 -8.46 -17.37
C CYS A 197 0.31 -8.39 -18.88
N VAL A 198 -0.31 -9.27 -19.68
CA VAL A 198 -0.18 -9.24 -21.15
C VAL A 198 -0.67 -7.91 -21.70
N TYR A 199 -1.83 -7.44 -21.20
CA TYR A 199 -2.34 -6.13 -21.57
C TYR A 199 -1.37 -4.99 -21.22
N PHE A 200 -0.80 -5.00 -19.99
CA PHE A 200 0.18 -4.02 -19.55
C PHE A 200 1.40 -3.97 -20.46
N MET A 201 2.00 -5.12 -20.77
CA MET A 201 3.18 -5.19 -21.63
C MET A 201 2.92 -4.67 -23.04
N TRP A 202 1.72 -4.97 -23.58
CA TRP A 202 1.31 -4.51 -24.91
C TRP A 202 0.91 -3.04 -24.92
N ALA A 203 0.13 -2.58 -23.94
CA ALA A 203 -0.50 -1.26 -23.95
C ALA A 203 0.42 -0.15 -23.44
N LEU A 204 1.32 -0.43 -22.48
CA LEU A 204 2.18 0.61 -21.92
C LEU A 204 3.16 1.11 -22.98
N PRO A 205 3.15 2.41 -23.34
CA PRO A 205 4.13 2.98 -24.26
C PRO A 205 5.57 2.81 -23.73
N PRO A 206 6.56 2.70 -24.63
CA PRO A 206 7.96 2.69 -24.22
C PRO A 206 8.35 4.04 -23.55
N SER A 207 9.27 3.98 -22.61
CA SER A 207 9.83 5.18 -21.96
C SER A 207 10.74 5.92 -22.96
N LYS A 208 10.26 7.05 -23.49
CA LYS A 208 11.00 7.87 -24.48
C LYS A 208 11.92 8.89 -23.82
N HIS A 209 11.53 9.38 -22.64
CA HIS A 209 12.28 10.39 -21.89
C HIS A 209 13.21 9.78 -20.84
N PHE A 210 13.28 8.45 -20.80
CA PHE A 210 14.15 7.72 -19.90
C PHE A 210 15.61 7.90 -20.30
N VAL A 211 16.43 8.37 -19.36
CA VAL A 211 17.90 8.42 -19.50
C VAL A 211 18.48 7.42 -18.51
N SER A 212 19.14 6.38 -19.04
CA SER A 212 19.78 5.37 -18.20
C SER A 212 20.88 6.00 -17.35
N GLN A 213 20.85 5.73 -16.05
CA GLN A 213 21.85 6.17 -15.11
C GLN A 213 22.56 4.96 -14.48
N PRO A 214 23.86 5.03 -14.22
CA PRO A 214 24.57 3.94 -13.56
C PRO A 214 24.01 3.69 -12.18
N LEU A 215 23.92 2.41 -11.79
CA LEU A 215 23.40 2.01 -10.50
C LEU A 215 24.30 2.53 -9.38
N ALA A 216 23.86 3.59 -8.72
CA ALA A 216 24.64 4.31 -7.72
C ALA A 216 24.12 4.01 -6.30
N LEU A 217 24.42 2.81 -5.78
CA LEU A 217 23.97 2.39 -4.44
C LEU A 217 24.55 3.26 -3.31
N ARG A 218 25.78 3.76 -3.48
CA ARG A 218 26.44 4.59 -2.47
C ARG A 218 25.78 5.95 -2.23
N PRO A 219 25.45 6.74 -3.27
CA PRO A 219 24.64 7.96 -3.13
C PRO A 219 23.26 7.67 -2.56
N LEU A 220 22.58 6.62 -3.04
CA LEU A 220 21.27 6.21 -2.53
C LEU A 220 21.31 5.96 -1.02
N PHE A 221 22.26 5.14 -0.56
CA PHE A 221 22.41 4.85 0.87
C PHE A 221 22.76 6.11 1.69
N ARG A 222 23.59 6.98 1.16
CA ARG A 222 23.93 8.26 1.82
C ARG A 222 22.70 9.15 1.95
N SER A 223 21.87 9.24 0.91
CA SER A 223 20.63 10.00 0.94
C SER A 223 19.64 9.44 1.95
N LEU A 224 19.40 8.12 1.96
CA LEU A 224 18.56 7.48 2.96
C LEU A 224 19.05 7.74 4.39
N MET A 225 20.37 7.63 4.64
CA MET A 225 20.95 7.90 5.96
C MET A 225 20.87 9.37 6.37
N SER A 226 20.86 10.32 5.42
CA SER A 226 20.69 11.74 5.74
C SER A 226 19.31 12.03 6.32
N HIS A 227 18.27 11.43 5.76
CA HIS A 227 16.90 11.59 6.24
C HIS A 227 16.66 10.95 7.61
N LEU A 228 17.42 9.90 7.97
CA LEU A 228 17.36 9.30 9.30
C LEU A 228 18.01 10.15 10.41
N LYS A 229 18.70 11.24 10.05
CA LYS A 229 19.22 12.21 11.01
C LYS A 229 18.21 13.31 11.34
N ASP A 230 17.18 13.50 10.54
CA ASP A 230 16.13 14.49 10.78
C ASP A 230 15.10 13.96 11.79
N PRO A 231 14.97 14.56 12.99
CA PRO A 231 14.09 14.04 14.04
C PRO A 231 12.60 14.15 13.69
N VAL A 232 12.20 15.07 12.79
CA VAL A 232 10.83 15.20 12.32
C VAL A 232 10.51 14.06 11.34
N LEU A 233 11.40 13.83 10.36
CA LEU A 233 11.23 12.74 9.39
C LEU A 233 11.20 11.38 10.09
N VAL A 234 12.14 11.12 11.00
CA VAL A 234 12.15 9.86 11.77
C VAL A 234 10.86 9.68 12.57
N SER A 235 10.35 10.76 13.21
CA SER A 235 9.07 10.68 13.92
C SER A 235 7.92 10.35 12.96
N LEU A 236 7.90 10.92 11.75
CA LEU A 236 6.88 10.62 10.74
C LEU A 236 6.99 9.19 10.18
N PHE A 237 8.20 8.65 10.01
CA PHE A 237 8.42 7.26 9.64
C PHE A 237 7.91 6.31 10.72
N LEU A 238 8.18 6.59 11.98
CA LEU A 238 7.67 5.82 13.11
C LEU A 238 6.14 5.93 13.24
N ILE A 239 5.56 7.10 13.00
CA ILE A 239 4.09 7.26 12.94
C ILE A 239 3.51 6.35 11.87
N ALA A 240 4.09 6.31 10.66
CA ALA A 240 3.64 5.40 9.60
C ALA A 240 3.71 3.93 10.03
N PHE A 241 4.81 3.54 10.68
CA PHE A 241 5.01 2.19 11.23
C PHE A 241 3.90 1.82 12.22
N PHE A 242 3.62 2.67 13.20
CA PHE A 242 2.64 2.38 14.24
C PHE A 242 1.19 2.45 13.73
N LEU A 243 0.86 3.40 12.85
CA LEU A 243 -0.47 3.50 12.24
C LEU A 243 -0.77 2.26 11.40
N MET A 244 0.15 1.87 10.50
CA MET A 244 -0.06 0.71 9.62
C MET A 244 0.03 -0.60 10.39
N GLY A 245 0.92 -0.70 11.38
CA GLY A 245 0.98 -1.84 12.29
C GLY A 245 -0.34 -2.06 13.01
N SER A 246 -0.94 -1.00 13.55
CA SER A 246 -2.28 -1.03 14.17
C SER A 246 -3.35 -1.46 13.18
N PHE A 247 -3.31 -0.87 11.98
CA PHE A 247 -4.32 -1.11 10.95
C PHE A 247 -4.33 -2.58 10.49
N VAL A 248 -3.17 -3.10 10.13
CA VAL A 248 -3.06 -4.50 9.68
C VAL A 248 -3.35 -5.48 10.80
N THR A 249 -2.92 -5.20 12.04
CA THR A 249 -3.25 -6.04 13.19
C THR A 249 -4.76 -6.21 13.34
N VAL A 250 -5.53 -5.12 13.36
CA VAL A 250 -6.99 -5.19 13.49
C VAL A 250 -7.60 -5.99 12.34
N PHE A 251 -7.26 -5.69 11.10
CA PHE A 251 -7.86 -6.36 9.94
C PHE A 251 -7.44 -7.82 9.76
N ASN A 252 -6.22 -8.20 10.17
CA ASN A 252 -5.79 -9.60 10.12
C ASN A 252 -6.58 -10.48 11.10
N TYR A 253 -6.85 -9.97 12.31
CA TYR A 253 -7.49 -10.76 13.36
C TYR A 253 -9.01 -10.55 13.45
N LEU A 254 -9.55 -9.54 12.77
CA LEU A 254 -10.99 -9.34 12.64
C LEU A 254 -11.66 -10.56 11.98
N GLY A 255 -11.04 -11.13 10.95
CA GLY A 255 -11.53 -12.33 10.27
C GLY A 255 -11.68 -13.51 11.25
N PHE A 256 -10.67 -13.76 12.08
CA PHE A 256 -10.74 -14.79 13.13
C PHE A 256 -11.89 -14.52 14.11
N LYS A 257 -12.01 -13.28 14.60
CA LYS A 257 -13.06 -12.90 15.55
C LYS A 257 -14.45 -13.09 14.97
N LEU A 258 -14.65 -12.78 13.70
CA LEU A 258 -15.95 -12.84 13.07
C LEU A 258 -16.34 -14.24 12.55
N THR A 259 -15.39 -15.15 12.36
CA THR A 259 -15.68 -16.56 12.05
C THR A 259 -15.99 -17.41 13.28
N GLU A 260 -15.68 -16.92 14.48
CA GLU A 260 -15.91 -17.58 15.75
C GLU A 260 -17.24 -17.19 16.41
N PRO A 261 -17.69 -17.93 17.45
CA PRO A 261 -18.86 -17.53 18.24
C PRO A 261 -18.75 -16.11 18.77
N PRO A 262 -19.83 -15.36 18.88
CA PRO A 262 -21.22 -15.67 18.51
C PRO A 262 -21.58 -15.34 17.05
N TYR A 263 -20.62 -14.91 16.20
CA TYR A 263 -20.91 -14.31 14.90
C TYR A 263 -21.06 -15.32 13.77
N TYR A 264 -20.14 -16.30 13.66
CA TYR A 264 -20.12 -17.33 12.61
C TYR A 264 -20.30 -16.77 11.19
N LEU A 265 -19.68 -15.61 10.87
CA LEU A 265 -19.79 -15.00 9.56
C LEU A 265 -19.01 -15.78 8.51
N SER A 266 -19.55 -15.83 7.29
CA SER A 266 -18.93 -16.44 6.13
C SER A 266 -17.73 -15.62 5.61
N MET A 267 -16.85 -16.25 4.84
CA MET A 267 -15.72 -15.57 4.19
C MET A 267 -16.19 -14.47 3.22
N THR A 268 -17.33 -14.67 2.58
CA THR A 268 -17.98 -13.65 1.74
C THR A 268 -18.22 -12.37 2.53
N ILE A 269 -18.91 -12.47 3.67
CA ILE A 269 -19.22 -11.30 4.50
C ILE A 269 -17.94 -10.65 5.01
N ILE A 270 -16.94 -11.44 5.43
CA ILE A 270 -15.64 -10.93 5.87
C ILE A 270 -14.93 -10.19 4.74
N GLY A 271 -14.95 -10.73 3.52
CA GLY A 271 -14.43 -10.05 2.34
C GLY A 271 -15.13 -8.71 2.06
N TRP A 272 -16.45 -8.66 2.23
CA TRP A 272 -17.25 -7.45 1.99
C TRP A 272 -17.04 -6.37 3.08
N ILE A 273 -16.60 -6.73 4.29
CA ILE A 273 -16.24 -5.73 5.31
C ILE A 273 -15.14 -4.78 4.81
N PHE A 274 -14.26 -5.23 3.90
CA PHE A 274 -13.24 -4.38 3.31
C PHE A 274 -13.80 -3.23 2.46
N LEU A 275 -15.12 -3.22 2.12
CA LEU A 275 -15.77 -2.05 1.51
C LEU A 275 -15.64 -0.79 2.38
N VAL A 276 -15.39 -0.94 3.66
CA VAL A 276 -15.10 0.18 4.56
C VAL A 276 -13.91 1.04 4.08
N TYR A 277 -13.02 0.50 3.23
CA TYR A 277 -11.92 1.27 2.64
C TYR A 277 -12.39 2.41 1.73
N LEU A 278 -13.62 2.35 1.21
CA LEU A 278 -14.24 3.47 0.48
C LEU A 278 -14.43 4.68 1.40
N VAL A 279 -14.78 4.46 2.66
CA VAL A 279 -14.84 5.50 3.69
C VAL A 279 -13.45 6.09 3.93
N GLY A 280 -12.43 5.26 3.89
CA GLY A 280 -11.02 5.69 3.97
C GLY A 280 -10.61 6.60 2.81
N THR A 281 -11.02 6.28 1.59
CA THR A 281 -10.74 7.11 0.41
C THR A 281 -11.32 8.52 0.57
N PHE A 282 -12.57 8.61 1.04
CA PHE A 282 -13.21 9.89 1.38
C PHE A 282 -12.43 10.64 2.47
N SER A 283 -12.06 9.94 3.55
CA SER A 283 -11.31 10.51 4.67
C SER A 283 -9.98 11.12 4.23
N SER A 284 -9.21 10.42 3.36
CA SER A 284 -7.93 10.91 2.86
C SER A 284 -8.04 12.28 2.21
N THR A 285 -9.05 12.46 1.36
CA THR A 285 -9.31 13.73 0.68
C THR A 285 -9.73 14.83 1.65
N TRP A 286 -10.68 14.49 2.53
CA TRP A 286 -11.21 15.44 3.50
C TRP A 286 -10.15 15.92 4.50
N PHE A 287 -9.36 15.00 5.05
CA PHE A 287 -8.25 15.35 5.94
C PHE A 287 -7.17 16.17 5.22
N GLY A 288 -6.90 15.89 3.94
CA GLY A 288 -6.00 16.69 3.13
C GLY A 288 -6.43 18.16 3.06
N ILE A 289 -7.70 18.41 2.78
CA ILE A 289 -8.29 19.76 2.73
C ILE A 289 -8.24 20.44 4.11
N LEU A 290 -8.62 19.72 5.17
CA LEU A 290 -8.60 20.26 6.53
C LEU A 290 -7.18 20.51 7.05
N ALA A 291 -6.20 19.74 6.60
CA ALA A 291 -4.80 19.89 7.02
C ALA A 291 -4.18 21.23 6.58
N ASP A 292 -4.63 21.77 5.45
CA ASP A 292 -4.19 23.08 4.98
C ASP A 292 -4.81 24.22 5.80
N ARG A 293 -5.98 24.01 6.42
CA ARG A 293 -6.67 25.00 7.27
C ARG A 293 -6.27 24.95 8.74
N TYR A 294 -6.16 23.74 9.32
CA TYR A 294 -5.97 23.55 10.76
C TYR A 294 -4.55 23.10 11.14
N GLY A 295 -3.71 22.83 10.15
CA GLY A 295 -2.35 22.34 10.35
C GLY A 295 -2.23 20.82 10.39
N ARG A 296 -1.19 20.30 9.76
CA ARG A 296 -0.99 18.87 9.53
C ARG A 296 -0.83 18.05 10.81
N PRO A 297 -0.01 18.47 11.82
CA PRO A 297 0.14 17.66 13.03
C PRO A 297 -1.17 17.48 13.80
N LEU A 298 -2.06 18.50 13.78
CA LEU A 298 -3.36 18.38 14.44
C LEU A 298 -4.24 17.32 13.77
N LEU A 299 -4.25 17.29 12.42
CA LEU A 299 -5.05 16.31 11.69
C LEU A 299 -4.52 14.89 11.88
N ILE A 300 -3.19 14.68 11.90
CA ILE A 300 -2.60 13.37 12.23
C ILE A 300 -3.03 12.94 13.63
N LEU A 301 -2.98 13.86 14.61
CA LEU A 301 -3.46 13.61 15.98
C LEU A 301 -4.93 13.18 15.99
N THR A 302 -5.81 13.96 15.34
CA THR A 302 -7.25 13.68 15.26
C THR A 302 -7.51 12.31 14.63
N GLY A 303 -6.85 11.97 13.52
CA GLY A 303 -7.01 10.67 12.89
C GLY A 303 -6.56 9.52 13.79
N THR A 304 -5.43 9.69 14.51
CA THR A 304 -4.94 8.68 15.47
C THR A 304 -5.89 8.52 16.66
N VAL A 305 -6.49 9.60 17.17
CA VAL A 305 -7.52 9.54 18.21
C VAL A 305 -8.79 8.83 17.70
N LEU A 306 -9.22 9.11 16.46
CA LEU A 306 -10.34 8.37 15.86
C LEU A 306 -10.04 6.88 15.74
N MET A 307 -8.81 6.49 15.38
CA MET A 307 -8.42 5.07 15.40
C MET A 307 -8.54 4.48 16.81
N LEU A 308 -8.10 5.21 17.82
CA LEU A 308 -8.19 4.76 19.23
C LEU A 308 -9.65 4.58 19.65
N CYS A 309 -10.51 5.56 19.38
CA CYS A 309 -11.95 5.45 19.64
C CYS A 309 -12.58 4.29 18.87
N GLY A 310 -12.22 4.13 17.59
CA GLY A 310 -12.71 3.06 16.73
C GLY A 310 -12.37 1.68 17.26
N VAL A 311 -11.10 1.43 17.64
CA VAL A 311 -10.70 0.12 18.16
C VAL A 311 -11.35 -0.20 19.51
N LEU A 312 -11.49 0.78 20.41
CA LEU A 312 -12.22 0.62 21.66
C LEU A 312 -13.68 0.24 21.43
N LEU A 313 -14.32 0.84 20.44
CA LEU A 313 -15.71 0.56 20.09
C LEU A 313 -15.90 -0.86 19.51
N THR A 314 -14.82 -1.54 19.10
CA THR A 314 -14.89 -2.96 18.68
C THR A 314 -14.92 -3.95 19.84
N LEU A 315 -14.72 -3.54 21.09
CA LEU A 315 -14.69 -4.44 22.25
C LEU A 315 -16.06 -5.07 22.58
N PRO A 316 -17.19 -4.32 22.59
CA PRO A 316 -18.49 -4.90 22.89
C PRO A 316 -18.87 -6.07 21.98
N ILE A 317 -19.67 -7.01 22.53
CA ILE A 317 -20.09 -8.23 21.79
C ILE A 317 -20.99 -7.92 20.59
N PRO A 318 -22.00 -7.02 20.65
CA PRO A 318 -22.89 -6.80 19.51
C PRO A 318 -22.12 -6.35 18.27
N ILE A 319 -22.37 -7.02 17.13
CA ILE A 319 -21.69 -6.79 15.85
C ILE A 319 -21.78 -5.34 15.36
N PHE A 320 -22.88 -4.68 15.66
CA PHE A 320 -23.10 -3.27 15.29
C PHE A 320 -21.96 -2.36 15.79
N TYR A 321 -21.55 -2.50 17.05
CA TYR A 321 -20.43 -1.72 17.59
C TYR A 321 -19.10 -2.03 16.89
N LYS A 322 -18.88 -3.32 16.53
CA LYS A 322 -17.65 -3.69 15.77
C LYS A 322 -17.64 -3.03 14.39
N LEU A 323 -18.74 -3.07 13.66
CA LEU A 323 -18.82 -2.46 12.34
C LEU A 323 -18.62 -0.95 12.39
N ILE A 324 -19.28 -0.24 13.30
CA ILE A 324 -19.10 1.20 13.51
C ILE A 324 -17.65 1.48 13.93
N GLY A 325 -17.12 0.70 14.88
CA GLY A 325 -15.73 0.83 15.32
C GLY A 325 -14.74 0.71 14.18
N ILE A 326 -14.91 -0.27 13.28
CA ILE A 326 -14.07 -0.47 12.09
C ILE A 326 -14.22 0.69 11.10
N VAL A 327 -15.42 1.25 10.92
CA VAL A 327 -15.64 2.44 10.08
C VAL A 327 -14.85 3.63 10.61
N ILE A 328 -14.99 3.94 11.92
CA ILE A 328 -14.28 5.05 12.56
C ILE A 328 -12.76 4.84 12.55
N PHE A 329 -12.33 3.61 12.83
CA PHE A 329 -10.92 3.22 12.82
C PHE A 329 -10.29 3.42 11.42
N THR A 330 -10.98 2.97 10.38
CA THR A 330 -10.53 3.10 8.99
C THR A 330 -10.53 4.57 8.55
N PHE A 331 -11.56 5.32 8.90
CA PHE A 331 -11.62 6.75 8.62
C PHE A 331 -10.43 7.50 9.25
N GLY A 332 -10.14 7.23 10.53
CA GLY A 332 -8.99 7.80 11.22
C GLY A 332 -7.65 7.44 10.58
N PHE A 333 -7.47 6.16 10.24
CA PHE A 333 -6.24 5.67 9.62
C PHE A 333 -5.91 6.36 8.30
N PHE A 334 -6.85 6.34 7.36
CA PHE A 334 -6.60 6.89 6.03
C PHE A 334 -6.39 8.41 6.08
N GLY A 335 -7.12 9.11 6.95
CA GLY A 335 -6.91 10.55 7.17
C GLY A 335 -5.52 10.85 7.74
N ALA A 336 -5.14 10.18 8.83
CA ALA A 336 -3.84 10.39 9.46
C ALA A 336 -2.67 10.04 8.52
N HIS A 337 -2.75 8.88 7.85
CA HIS A 337 -1.73 8.40 6.92
C HIS A 337 -1.53 9.35 5.73
N SER A 338 -2.61 9.79 5.11
CA SER A 338 -2.57 10.72 3.97
C SER A 338 -1.86 12.04 4.34
N VAL A 339 -2.22 12.61 5.49
CA VAL A 339 -1.61 13.87 5.97
C VAL A 339 -0.16 13.67 6.38
N ALA A 340 0.18 12.55 7.04
CA ALA A 340 1.55 12.23 7.47
C ALA A 340 2.47 12.04 6.26
N SER A 341 2.03 11.28 5.24
CA SER A 341 2.76 11.09 3.98
C SER A 341 3.00 12.40 3.25
N GLY A 342 1.98 13.25 3.15
CA GLY A 342 2.12 14.59 2.56
C GLY A 342 3.04 15.52 3.37
N LEU A 343 3.14 15.35 4.68
CA LEU A 343 4.05 16.13 5.52
C LEU A 343 5.51 15.72 5.29
N VAL A 344 5.80 14.43 5.07
CA VAL A 344 7.15 13.96 4.71
C VAL A 344 7.65 14.66 3.45
N SER A 345 6.87 14.64 2.38
CA SER A 345 7.26 15.27 1.11
C SER A 345 7.43 16.79 1.20
N ARG A 346 6.71 17.46 2.12
CA ARG A 346 6.87 18.91 2.32
C ARG A 346 8.03 19.26 3.26
N HIS A 347 8.36 18.41 4.20
CA HIS A 347 9.44 18.64 5.18
C HIS A 347 10.82 18.30 4.61
N ALA A 348 10.91 17.30 3.74
CA ALA A 348 12.15 16.91 3.09
C ALA A 348 12.67 18.03 2.18
N THR A 349 13.87 18.53 2.46
CA THR A 349 14.52 19.65 1.72
C THR A 349 15.34 19.17 0.53
N HIS A 350 15.67 17.89 0.46
CA HIS A 350 16.42 17.23 -0.61
C HIS A 350 15.92 15.80 -0.80
N ASP A 351 16.18 15.21 -1.94
CA ASP A 351 15.92 13.78 -2.23
C ASP A 351 14.52 13.32 -1.77
N ILE A 352 13.47 14.09 -2.10
CA ILE A 352 12.08 13.88 -1.63
C ILE A 352 11.57 12.46 -1.92
N ALA A 353 12.00 11.88 -3.05
CA ALA A 353 11.64 10.52 -3.42
C ALA A 353 12.18 9.49 -2.40
N GLN A 354 13.41 9.66 -1.93
CA GLN A 354 14.05 8.79 -0.94
C GLN A 354 13.39 8.94 0.44
N ALA A 355 13.03 10.17 0.84
CA ALA A 355 12.26 10.39 2.07
C ALA A 355 10.89 9.68 2.01
N SER A 356 10.19 9.77 0.88
CA SER A 356 8.90 9.10 0.66
C SER A 356 9.07 7.57 0.64
N SER A 357 10.17 7.06 0.08
CA SER A 357 10.48 5.63 0.09
C SER A 357 10.75 5.10 1.50
N LEU A 358 11.46 5.87 2.35
CA LEU A 358 11.66 5.52 3.77
C LEU A 358 10.35 5.53 4.55
N TYR A 359 9.45 6.47 4.26
CA TYR A 359 8.11 6.49 4.86
C TYR A 359 7.34 5.22 4.50
N LEU A 360 7.32 4.83 3.23
CA LEU A 360 6.65 3.61 2.77
C LEU A 360 7.36 2.35 3.29
N PHE A 361 8.68 2.35 3.38
CA PHE A 361 9.43 1.26 4.02
C PHE A 361 8.97 1.07 5.48
N ALA A 362 8.95 2.14 6.28
CA ALA A 362 8.49 2.08 7.67
C ALA A 362 7.02 1.65 7.77
N TYR A 363 6.17 2.13 6.87
CA TYR A 363 4.76 1.75 6.74
C TYR A 363 4.58 0.24 6.54
N TYR A 364 5.26 -0.36 5.57
CA TYR A 364 5.16 -1.79 5.30
C TYR A 364 5.89 -2.64 6.34
N LEU A 365 6.98 -2.13 6.92
CA LEU A 365 7.63 -2.76 8.07
C LEU A 365 6.66 -2.82 9.27
N GLY A 366 5.92 -1.74 9.54
CA GLY A 366 4.87 -1.71 10.54
C GLY A 366 3.75 -2.72 10.26
N SER A 367 3.31 -2.83 9.00
CA SER A 367 2.36 -3.85 8.54
C SER A 367 2.85 -5.27 8.87
N SER A 368 4.11 -5.55 8.57
CA SER A 368 4.70 -6.87 8.80
C SER A 368 4.83 -7.19 10.29
N VAL A 369 5.47 -6.31 11.04
CA VAL A 369 5.72 -6.51 12.48
C VAL A 369 4.40 -6.52 13.26
N GLY A 370 3.51 -5.55 13.03
CA GLY A 370 2.22 -5.47 13.70
C GLY A 370 1.35 -6.68 13.39
N GLY A 371 1.27 -7.08 12.11
CA GLY A 371 0.51 -8.25 11.68
C GLY A 371 0.99 -9.55 12.34
N ALA A 372 2.30 -9.78 12.37
CA ALA A 372 2.88 -10.98 13.01
C ALA A 372 2.73 -10.95 14.54
N THR A 373 3.11 -9.83 15.18
CA THR A 373 3.06 -9.70 16.65
C THR A 373 1.63 -9.74 17.18
N GLY A 374 0.68 -9.16 16.46
CA GLY A 374 -0.76 -9.22 16.79
C GLY A 374 -1.27 -10.64 16.98
N GLY A 375 -0.67 -11.63 16.29
CA GLY A 375 -1.01 -13.03 16.44
C GLY A 375 -0.64 -13.63 17.80
N VAL A 376 0.43 -13.18 18.40
CA VAL A 376 0.80 -13.59 19.76
C VAL A 376 -0.27 -13.09 20.74
N PHE A 377 -0.68 -11.84 20.62
CA PHE A 377 -1.73 -11.26 21.45
C PHE A 377 -3.10 -11.91 21.21
N TRP A 378 -3.41 -12.25 19.98
CA TRP A 378 -4.61 -13.02 19.65
C TRP A 378 -4.60 -14.39 20.33
N SER A 379 -3.47 -15.11 20.25
CA SER A 379 -3.36 -16.47 20.82
C SER A 379 -3.45 -16.48 22.34
N LEU A 380 -2.98 -15.41 23.02
CA LEU A 380 -2.99 -15.33 24.48
C LEU A 380 -4.32 -14.79 25.03
N PHE A 381 -4.91 -13.79 24.40
CA PHE A 381 -6.03 -13.04 24.96
C PHE A 381 -7.18 -12.80 23.97
N GLY A 382 -7.17 -13.45 22.80
CA GLY A 382 -8.19 -13.27 21.78
C GLY A 382 -8.31 -11.82 21.29
N TRP A 383 -9.53 -11.37 21.03
CA TRP A 383 -9.80 -10.04 20.53
C TRP A 383 -9.36 -8.92 21.49
N SER A 384 -9.50 -9.14 22.78
CA SER A 384 -9.03 -8.17 23.80
C SER A 384 -7.51 -7.98 23.75
N GLY A 385 -6.75 -9.05 23.47
CA GLY A 385 -5.31 -8.95 23.25
C GLY A 385 -4.94 -8.12 22.03
N VAL A 386 -5.61 -8.39 20.89
CA VAL A 386 -5.42 -7.62 19.64
C VAL A 386 -5.71 -6.13 19.85
N THR A 387 -6.83 -5.82 20.50
CA THR A 387 -7.22 -4.42 20.76
C THR A 387 -6.26 -3.74 21.72
N SER A 388 -5.83 -4.41 22.80
CA SER A 388 -4.87 -3.85 23.76
C SER A 388 -3.51 -3.59 23.11
N PHE A 389 -3.00 -4.51 22.29
CA PHE A 389 -1.78 -4.30 21.50
C PHE A 389 -1.91 -3.11 20.56
N THR A 390 -3.02 -3.04 19.82
CA THR A 390 -3.32 -1.92 18.90
C THR A 390 -3.38 -0.58 19.65
N ILE A 391 -4.02 -0.53 20.82
CA ILE A 391 -4.06 0.67 21.69
C ILE A 391 -2.65 1.10 22.07
N GLY A 392 -1.78 0.15 22.45
CA GLY A 392 -0.39 0.44 22.76
C GLY A 392 0.37 1.09 21.60
N LEU A 393 0.22 0.54 20.38
CA LEU A 393 0.83 1.12 19.18
C LEU A 393 0.30 2.53 18.89
N LEU A 394 -1.02 2.75 19.05
CA LEU A 394 -1.65 4.05 18.81
C LEU A 394 -1.23 5.10 19.85
N ILE A 395 -1.05 4.72 21.11
CA ILE A 395 -0.51 5.62 22.17
C ILE A 395 0.90 6.07 21.80
N ILE A 396 1.76 5.16 21.36
CA ILE A 396 3.12 5.53 20.91
C ILE A 396 3.03 6.48 19.70
N SER A 397 2.14 6.20 18.75
CA SER A 397 1.91 7.10 17.61
C SER A 397 1.46 8.50 18.07
N LEU A 398 0.55 8.61 19.03
CA LEU A 398 0.10 9.89 19.59
C LEU A 398 1.26 10.69 20.20
N LEU A 399 2.12 10.03 20.99
CA LEU A 399 3.31 10.66 21.58
C LEU A 399 4.26 11.20 20.50
N LEU A 400 4.46 10.43 19.43
CA LEU A 400 5.28 10.87 18.29
C LEU A 400 4.66 12.06 17.56
N VAL A 401 3.34 12.09 17.38
CA VAL A 401 2.65 13.25 16.77
C VAL A 401 2.81 14.50 17.62
N LEU A 402 2.71 14.40 18.95
CA LEU A 402 2.95 15.51 19.85
C LEU A 402 4.41 16.01 19.77
N ARG A 403 5.38 15.09 19.60
CA ARG A 403 6.78 15.44 19.35
C ARG A 403 6.93 16.21 18.02
N VAL A 404 6.33 15.73 16.92
CA VAL A 404 6.33 16.43 15.63
C VAL A 404 5.76 17.85 15.79
N LYS A 405 4.61 17.98 16.48
CA LYS A 405 3.97 19.29 16.74
C LYS A 405 4.88 20.25 17.51
N LYS A 406 5.69 19.74 18.45
CA LYS A 406 6.66 20.54 19.21
C LYS A 406 7.83 20.97 18.32
N LEU A 407 8.42 20.03 17.57
CA LEU A 407 9.56 20.30 16.69
C LEU A 407 9.22 21.22 15.52
N SER A 408 7.98 21.20 15.00
CA SER A 408 7.53 22.08 13.93
C SER A 408 7.20 23.51 14.38
N LYS A 409 7.22 23.79 15.68
CA LYS A 409 7.03 25.12 16.25
C LYS A 409 8.34 25.78 16.68
N ALA A 410 9.40 25.00 16.84
CA ALA A 410 10.75 25.44 17.17
C ALA A 410 11.55 25.73 15.89
#